data_bd6fe0f0e5c32f637f5307926f573c71
#
_entry.id   bd6fe0f0e5c32f637f5307926f573c71
#
_cell.length_a   1.000
_cell.length_b   1.000
_cell.length_c   1.000
_cell.angle_alpha   90.00
_cell.angle_beta   90.00
_cell.angle_gamma   90.00
#
_symmetry.space_group_name_H-M   'P 1'
#
loop_
_entity.id
_entity.type
_entity.pdbx_description
1 polymer ?
#
loop_
_entity_poly.entity_id
_entity_poly.type
_entity_poly.pdbx_seq_one_letter_code
_entity_poly.pdbx_strand_id
1 'polypeptide(L)'
;MGKFHFGYKRHTVTDENGMVLAEETTAANESDMKHLETPLKKAKFPRKALVYADKGYDSMENKETLKRMKLKSRIMHKGTRGHEITERQQCINVAISKTRYKVERTFGSMHRWFGAGIARYIGLSKTHAQHIMESIAYNLYRTPGIIVSNCIR
;
A
#
# COMPACT_ATOMS: atom_id res chain seq x y z
N MET A 1 -28.28 -11.63 10.65
CA MET A 1 -27.76 -12.07 9.32
C MET A 1 -26.64 -11.12 8.91
N GLY A 2 -25.41 -11.63 8.77
CA GLY A 2 -24.29 -10.82 8.29
C GLY A 2 -24.49 -10.45 6.81
N LYS A 3 -24.37 -9.18 6.46
CA LYS A 3 -24.40 -8.74 5.06
C LYS A 3 -23.11 -9.23 4.38
N PHE A 4 -23.23 -10.08 3.36
CA PHE A 4 -22.10 -10.45 2.52
C PHE A 4 -21.81 -9.28 1.57
N HIS A 5 -20.62 -8.69 1.67
CA HIS A 5 -20.14 -7.68 0.73
C HIS A 5 -19.27 -8.35 -0.32
N PHE A 6 -19.72 -8.34 -1.56
CA PHE A 6 -18.86 -8.71 -2.68
C PHE A 6 -18.00 -7.50 -3.06
N GLY A 7 -16.71 -7.70 -3.17
CA GLY A 7 -15.79 -6.61 -3.47
C GLY A 7 -14.36 -7.08 -3.70
N TYR A 8 -13.50 -6.12 -4.00
CA TYR A 8 -12.07 -6.32 -4.25
C TYR A 8 -11.25 -5.43 -3.33
N LYS A 9 -10.06 -5.93 -2.98
CA LYS A 9 -9.03 -5.15 -2.30
C LYS A 9 -7.94 -4.76 -3.27
N ARG A 10 -7.34 -3.61 -3.02
CA ARG A 10 -6.24 -3.05 -3.79
C ARG A 10 -5.02 -2.91 -2.89
N HIS A 11 -3.95 -3.61 -3.22
CA HIS A 11 -2.66 -3.54 -2.53
C HIS A 11 -1.71 -2.73 -3.41
N THR A 12 -1.41 -1.51 -2.99
CA THR A 12 -0.64 -0.54 -3.76
C THR A 12 0.69 -0.26 -3.10
N VAL A 13 1.74 -0.28 -3.88
CA VAL A 13 3.08 0.15 -3.48
C VAL A 13 3.38 1.49 -4.12
N THR A 14 3.79 2.46 -3.32
CA THR A 14 4.18 3.80 -3.79
C THR A 14 5.62 4.12 -3.42
N ASP A 15 6.22 5.05 -4.15
CA ASP A 15 7.48 5.68 -3.77
C ASP A 15 7.28 6.80 -2.73
N GLU A 16 8.37 7.50 -2.40
CA GLU A 16 8.37 8.63 -1.47
C GLU A 16 7.60 9.85 -1.97
N ASN A 17 7.35 9.96 -3.28
CA ASN A 17 6.56 11.03 -3.90
C ASN A 17 5.07 10.69 -3.99
N GLY A 18 4.69 9.46 -3.62
CA GLY A 18 3.35 8.93 -3.73
C GLY A 18 3.00 8.44 -5.13
N MET A 19 4.01 8.21 -5.99
CA MET A 19 3.81 7.57 -7.30
C MET A 19 3.58 6.08 -7.13
N VAL A 20 2.61 5.52 -7.85
CA VAL A 20 2.31 4.09 -7.79
C VAL A 20 3.36 3.31 -8.59
N LEU A 21 4.05 2.39 -7.92
CA LEU A 21 5.09 1.55 -8.50
C LEU A 21 4.57 0.16 -8.88
N ALA A 22 3.66 -0.38 -8.09
CA ALA A 22 3.08 -1.69 -8.34
C ALA A 22 1.72 -1.83 -7.65
N GLU A 23 0.91 -2.73 -8.17
CA GLU A 23 -0.38 -3.07 -7.64
C GLU A 23 -0.68 -4.57 -7.70
N GLU A 24 -1.48 -5.00 -6.74
CA GLU A 24 -2.14 -6.29 -6.73
C GLU A 24 -3.61 -6.09 -6.37
N THR A 25 -4.49 -6.86 -6.98
CA THR A 25 -5.92 -6.86 -6.68
C THR A 25 -6.31 -8.23 -6.19
N THR A 26 -7.01 -8.29 -5.07
CA THR A 26 -7.48 -9.54 -4.47
C THR A 26 -8.98 -9.49 -4.19
N ALA A 27 -9.58 -10.62 -3.90
CA ALA A 27 -10.94 -10.66 -3.41
C ALA A 27 -11.02 -10.03 -2.01
N ALA A 28 -12.14 -9.39 -1.67
CA ALA A 28 -12.28 -8.65 -0.42
C ALA A 28 -12.18 -9.53 0.84
N ASN A 29 -12.44 -10.83 0.73
CA ASN A 29 -12.35 -11.80 1.82
C ASN A 29 -10.92 -12.29 2.11
N GLU A 30 -9.95 -12.01 1.24
CA GLU A 30 -8.57 -12.40 1.46
C GLU A 30 -7.89 -11.53 2.52
N SER A 31 -6.96 -12.14 3.27
CA SER A 31 -6.21 -11.43 4.31
C SER A 31 -5.06 -10.63 3.70
N ASP A 32 -4.95 -9.35 4.09
CA ASP A 32 -3.89 -8.45 3.63
C ASP A 32 -2.48 -8.98 3.94
N MET A 33 -2.33 -9.77 5.01
CA MET A 33 -1.05 -10.37 5.42
C MET A 33 -0.40 -11.21 4.32
N LYS A 34 -1.19 -11.85 3.47
CA LYS A 34 -0.70 -12.74 2.39
C LYS A 34 -0.25 -11.97 1.14
N HIS A 35 -0.59 -10.70 1.04
CA HIS A 35 -0.44 -9.91 -0.20
C HIS A 35 0.60 -8.80 -0.09
N LEU A 36 1.66 -9.01 0.70
CA LEU A 36 2.79 -8.08 0.79
C LEU A 36 3.86 -8.35 -0.28
N GLU A 37 4.19 -9.62 -0.50
CA GLU A 37 5.34 -10.02 -1.31
C GLU A 37 5.17 -9.73 -2.80
N THR A 38 3.99 -10.03 -3.35
CA THR A 38 3.71 -9.92 -4.79
C THR A 38 3.90 -8.50 -5.33
N PRO A 39 3.28 -7.45 -4.77
CA PRO A 39 3.47 -6.10 -5.27
C PRO A 39 4.88 -5.57 -4.99
N LEU A 40 5.54 -6.00 -3.92
CA LEU A 40 6.93 -5.63 -3.66
C LEU A 40 7.90 -6.22 -4.67
N LYS A 41 7.69 -7.46 -5.13
CA LYS A 41 8.50 -8.06 -6.20
C LYS A 41 8.36 -7.32 -7.53
N LYS A 42 7.13 -6.87 -7.84
CA LYS A 42 6.86 -6.10 -9.06
C LYS A 42 7.54 -4.72 -9.05
N ALA A 43 7.62 -4.08 -7.89
CA ALA A 43 8.09 -2.70 -7.75
C ALA A 43 9.62 -2.51 -7.88
N LYS A 44 10.44 -3.56 -7.82
CA LYS A 44 11.91 -3.52 -7.99
C LYS A 44 12.61 -2.44 -7.16
N PHE A 45 12.73 -2.65 -5.86
CA PHE A 45 13.38 -1.71 -4.93
C PHE A 45 14.90 -1.83 -4.90
N PRO A 46 15.62 -0.73 -4.58
CA PRO A 46 17.03 -0.80 -4.23
C PRO A 46 17.23 -1.61 -2.93
N ARG A 47 18.40 -2.22 -2.78
CA ARG A 47 18.75 -2.93 -1.55
C ARG A 47 18.67 -2.00 -0.33
N LYS A 48 18.18 -2.53 0.79
CA LYS A 48 17.99 -1.80 2.06
C LYS A 48 16.93 -0.69 2.03
N ALA A 49 16.07 -0.64 0.99
CA ALA A 49 14.93 0.27 0.98
C ALA A 49 14.04 0.04 2.21
N LEU A 50 13.48 1.12 2.73
CA LEU A 50 12.54 1.09 3.86
C LEU A 50 11.13 0.82 3.32
N VAL A 51 10.47 -0.20 3.84
CA VAL A 51 9.09 -0.55 3.48
C VAL A 51 8.18 -0.20 4.65
N TYR A 52 7.37 0.81 4.46
CA TYR A 52 6.36 1.25 5.41
C TYR A 52 5.03 0.58 5.09
N ALA A 53 4.44 -0.12 6.04
CA ALA A 53 3.17 -0.80 5.87
C ALA A 53 2.28 -0.68 7.11
N ASP A 54 0.98 -0.94 6.91
CA ASP A 54 0.00 -0.91 7.99
C ASP A 54 0.13 -2.12 8.91
N LYS A 55 -0.46 -2.01 10.10
CA LYS A 55 -0.60 -3.09 11.08
C LYS A 55 -1.28 -4.35 10.52
N GLY A 56 -2.09 -4.22 9.45
CA GLY A 56 -2.68 -5.35 8.73
C GLY A 56 -1.65 -6.30 8.13
N TYR A 57 -0.41 -5.83 7.89
CA TYR A 57 0.70 -6.63 7.37
C TYR A 57 1.66 -7.13 8.45
N ASP A 58 1.40 -6.85 9.74
CA ASP A 58 2.28 -7.27 10.84
C ASP A 58 2.18 -8.77 11.10
N SER A 59 3.08 -9.52 10.50
CA SER A 59 3.27 -10.95 10.71
C SER A 59 4.76 -11.30 10.70
N MET A 60 5.13 -12.41 11.34
CA MET A 60 6.52 -12.92 11.31
C MET A 60 6.93 -13.27 9.88
N GLU A 61 6.03 -13.90 9.12
CA GLU A 61 6.25 -14.28 7.73
C GLU A 61 6.58 -13.06 6.84
N ASN A 62 5.86 -11.96 6.99
CA ASN A 62 6.13 -10.73 6.26
C ASN A 62 7.47 -10.10 6.65
N LYS A 63 7.85 -10.14 7.93
CA LYS A 63 9.16 -9.66 8.40
C LYS A 63 10.30 -10.50 7.81
N GLU A 64 10.15 -11.81 7.76
CA GLU A 64 11.11 -12.72 7.12
C GLU A 64 11.18 -12.51 5.61
N THR A 65 10.06 -12.33 4.96
CA THR A 65 9.99 -12.01 3.52
C THR A 65 10.75 -10.72 3.20
N LEU A 66 10.54 -9.65 3.95
CA LEU A 66 11.29 -8.41 3.78
C LEU A 66 12.79 -8.61 4.01
N LYS A 67 13.18 -9.40 5.03
CA LYS A 67 14.58 -9.73 5.28
C LYS A 67 15.19 -10.52 4.11
N ARG A 68 14.48 -11.52 3.57
CA ARG A 68 14.90 -12.31 2.40
C ARG A 68 15.07 -11.41 1.16
N MET A 69 14.19 -10.43 0.98
CA MET A 69 14.27 -9.42 -0.10
C MET A 69 15.34 -8.34 0.16
N LYS A 70 16.08 -8.41 1.26
CA LYS A 70 17.07 -7.41 1.71
C LYS A 70 16.47 -6.00 1.87
N LEU A 71 15.20 -5.91 2.27
CA LEU A 71 14.47 -4.68 2.58
C LEU A 71 14.41 -4.48 4.10
N LYS A 72 14.26 -3.22 4.53
CA LYS A 72 14.11 -2.87 5.94
C LYS A 72 12.63 -2.70 6.28
N SER A 73 12.13 -3.50 7.21
CA SER A 73 10.75 -3.43 7.67
C SER A 73 10.49 -2.18 8.51
N ARG A 74 9.41 -1.47 8.18
CA ARG A 74 8.75 -0.43 8.95
C ARG A 74 7.24 -0.67 8.97
N ILE A 75 6.85 -1.91 9.29
CA ILE A 75 5.45 -2.30 9.48
C ILE A 75 5.00 -1.82 10.85
N MET A 76 3.81 -1.21 10.93
CA MET A 76 3.22 -0.78 12.19
C MET A 76 2.95 -1.99 13.09
N HIS A 77 3.30 -1.87 14.36
CA HIS A 77 3.05 -2.91 15.35
C HIS A 77 1.56 -3.08 15.62
N LYS A 78 1.10 -4.33 15.72
CA LYS A 78 -0.25 -4.71 16.05
C LYS A 78 -0.30 -5.28 17.46
N GLY A 79 -1.17 -4.73 18.31
CA GLY A 79 -1.51 -5.38 19.59
C GLY A 79 -2.29 -6.67 19.36
N THR A 80 -2.07 -7.66 20.19
CA THR A 80 -2.83 -8.91 20.22
C THR A 80 -3.51 -9.07 21.58
N ARG A 81 -4.52 -9.95 21.65
CA ARG A 81 -5.24 -10.20 22.91
C ARG A 81 -4.24 -10.68 23.97
N GLY A 82 -4.15 -9.94 25.10
CA GLY A 82 -3.19 -10.23 26.17
C GLY A 82 -1.78 -9.64 25.98
N HIS A 83 -1.48 -9.03 24.83
CA HIS A 83 -0.22 -8.32 24.60
C HIS A 83 -0.50 -6.97 23.94
N GLU A 84 -0.67 -5.95 24.77
CA GLU A 84 -0.84 -4.59 24.29
C GLU A 84 0.45 -4.01 23.73
N ILE A 85 0.31 -2.98 22.90
CA ILE A 85 1.44 -2.28 22.30
C ILE A 85 2.14 -1.45 23.38
N THR A 86 3.45 -1.60 23.52
CA THR A 86 4.25 -0.78 24.44
C THR A 86 4.29 0.69 24.00
N GLU A 87 4.56 1.62 24.92
CA GLU A 87 4.70 3.05 24.61
C GLU A 87 5.75 3.29 23.51
N ARG A 88 6.87 2.57 23.56
CA ARG A 88 7.91 2.63 22.51
C ARG A 88 7.36 2.21 21.14
N GLN A 89 6.57 1.16 21.08
CA GLN A 89 5.94 0.71 19.83
C GLN A 89 4.87 1.71 19.35
N GLN A 90 4.17 2.37 20.26
CA GLN A 90 3.23 3.44 19.90
C GLN A 90 3.96 4.63 19.27
N CYS A 91 5.07 5.08 19.85
CA CYS A 91 5.91 6.14 19.27
C CYS A 91 6.41 5.76 17.86
N ILE A 92 6.85 4.50 17.66
CA ILE A 92 7.27 4.00 16.35
C ILE A 92 6.09 4.03 15.36
N ASN A 93 4.91 3.59 15.77
CA ASN A 93 3.71 3.61 14.94
C ASN A 93 3.33 5.04 14.51
N VAL A 94 3.44 6.01 15.40
CA VAL A 94 3.21 7.43 15.07
C VAL A 94 4.21 7.92 14.01
N ALA A 95 5.48 7.58 14.14
CA ALA A 95 6.49 7.93 13.15
C ALA A 95 6.23 7.30 11.78
N ILE A 96 5.83 6.02 11.75
CA ILE A 96 5.45 5.29 10.54
C ILE A 96 4.22 5.92 9.89
N SER A 97 3.20 6.26 10.69
CA SER A 97 1.95 6.88 10.21
C SER A 97 2.20 8.20 9.48
N LYS A 98 3.11 9.04 9.99
CA LYS A 98 3.52 10.29 9.33
C LYS A 98 4.08 10.07 7.93
N THR A 99 4.82 8.98 7.72
CA THR A 99 5.35 8.62 6.39
C THR A 99 4.25 8.04 5.50
N ARG A 100 3.36 7.22 6.05
CA ARG A 100 2.25 6.59 5.33
C ARG A 100 1.19 7.58 4.84
N TYR A 101 1.10 8.76 5.42
CA TYR A 101 0.23 9.83 4.94
C TYR A 101 0.36 10.08 3.42
N LYS A 102 1.54 9.87 2.85
CA LYS A 102 1.75 10.01 1.39
C LYS A 102 0.91 9.00 0.59
N VAL A 103 0.85 7.75 1.05
CA VAL A 103 0.03 6.69 0.43
C VAL A 103 -1.47 7.00 0.58
N GLU A 104 -1.88 7.45 1.75
CA GLU A 104 -3.27 7.84 2.01
C GLU A 104 -3.71 8.99 1.10
N ARG A 105 -2.82 9.98 0.88
CA ARG A 105 -3.03 11.05 -0.09
C ARG A 105 -3.15 10.52 -1.52
N THR A 106 -2.34 9.53 -1.90
CA THR A 106 -2.44 8.87 -3.22
C THR A 106 -3.82 8.24 -3.39
N PHE A 107 -4.27 7.43 -2.43
CA PHE A 107 -5.61 6.85 -2.46
C PHE A 107 -6.71 7.90 -2.48
N GLY A 108 -6.64 8.93 -1.65
CA GLY A 108 -7.60 10.03 -1.63
C GLY A 108 -7.71 10.75 -2.98
N SER A 109 -6.59 10.98 -3.65
CA SER A 109 -6.55 11.57 -4.99
C SER A 109 -7.13 10.64 -6.05
N MET A 110 -6.79 9.36 -6.00
CA MET A 110 -7.33 8.36 -6.93
C MET A 110 -8.86 8.20 -6.78
N HIS A 111 -9.37 8.20 -5.55
CA HIS A 111 -10.80 8.20 -5.28
C HIS A 111 -11.48 9.44 -5.84
N ARG A 112 -10.91 10.61 -5.57
CA ARG A 112 -11.52 11.90 -5.92
C ARG A 112 -11.55 12.15 -7.42
N TRP A 113 -10.45 11.85 -8.13
CA TRP A 113 -10.27 12.25 -9.53
C TRP A 113 -10.49 11.13 -10.53
N PHE A 114 -10.31 9.86 -10.12
CA PHE A 114 -10.35 8.70 -11.02
C PHE A 114 -11.43 7.68 -10.66
N GLY A 115 -12.21 7.93 -9.59
CA GLY A 115 -13.29 7.03 -9.16
C GLY A 115 -12.81 5.66 -8.67
N ALA A 116 -11.57 5.61 -8.12
CA ALA A 116 -10.88 4.37 -7.75
C ALA A 116 -11.54 3.55 -6.61
N GLY A 117 -12.63 4.04 -6.02
CA GLY A 117 -13.43 3.31 -5.02
C GLY A 117 -14.54 2.45 -5.61
N ILE A 118 -14.74 2.48 -6.92
CA ILE A 118 -15.87 1.82 -7.57
C ILE A 118 -15.34 0.77 -8.55
N ALA A 119 -15.58 -0.51 -8.26
CA ALA A 119 -15.33 -1.58 -9.23
C ALA A 119 -16.36 -1.50 -10.36
N ARG A 120 -15.91 -1.18 -11.57
CA ARG A 120 -16.75 -1.06 -12.76
C ARG A 120 -16.96 -2.39 -13.48
N TYR A 121 -16.16 -3.39 -13.12
CA TYR A 121 -16.17 -4.71 -13.75
C TYR A 121 -16.36 -5.82 -12.72
N ILE A 122 -16.93 -6.91 -13.15
CA ILE A 122 -17.02 -8.15 -12.39
C ILE A 122 -15.89 -9.06 -12.84
N GLY A 123 -15.17 -9.63 -11.87
CA GLY A 123 -14.04 -10.54 -12.08
C GLY A 123 -12.71 -9.90 -11.77
N LEU A 124 -11.83 -10.69 -11.14
CA LEU A 124 -10.55 -10.23 -10.58
C LEU A 124 -9.64 -9.62 -11.66
N SER A 125 -9.52 -10.29 -12.81
CA SER A 125 -8.64 -9.85 -13.90
C SER A 125 -9.07 -8.49 -14.48
N LYS A 126 -10.37 -8.30 -14.72
CA LYS A 126 -10.91 -7.04 -15.27
C LYS A 126 -10.77 -5.89 -14.27
N THR A 127 -11.06 -6.17 -12.98
CA THR A 127 -10.90 -5.18 -11.91
C THR A 127 -9.42 -4.85 -11.70
N HIS A 128 -8.52 -5.82 -11.80
CA HIS A 128 -7.08 -5.56 -11.74
C HIS A 128 -6.61 -4.66 -12.91
N ALA A 129 -7.08 -4.91 -14.11
CA ALA A 129 -6.79 -4.05 -15.27
C ALA A 129 -7.31 -2.61 -15.04
N GLN A 130 -8.52 -2.46 -14.48
CA GLN A 130 -9.06 -1.15 -14.08
C GLN A 130 -8.11 -0.45 -13.08
N HIS A 131 -7.68 -1.13 -12.02
CA HIS A 131 -6.77 -0.57 -11.01
C HIS A 131 -5.45 -0.10 -11.63
N ILE A 132 -4.87 -0.90 -12.54
CA ILE A 132 -3.64 -0.53 -13.27
C ILE A 132 -3.86 0.74 -14.11
N MET A 133 -4.96 0.84 -14.86
CA MET A 133 -5.27 2.02 -15.67
C MET A 133 -5.46 3.27 -14.82
N GLU A 134 -6.13 3.16 -13.70
CA GLU A 134 -6.30 4.26 -12.72
C GLU A 134 -4.96 4.72 -12.16
N SER A 135 -4.04 3.79 -11.88
CA SER A 135 -2.70 4.11 -11.39
C SER A 135 -1.84 4.79 -12.45
N ILE A 136 -1.94 4.35 -13.71
CA ILE A 136 -1.24 5.02 -14.82
C ILE A 136 -1.77 6.45 -14.97
N ALA A 137 -3.08 6.64 -15.00
CA ALA A 137 -3.70 7.95 -15.10
C ALA A 137 -3.29 8.86 -13.93
N TYR A 138 -3.30 8.34 -12.69
CA TYR A 138 -2.85 9.06 -11.51
C TYR A 138 -1.37 9.45 -11.61
N ASN A 139 -0.49 8.54 -12.02
CA ASN A 139 0.93 8.82 -12.18
C ASN A 139 1.18 9.92 -13.22
N LEU A 140 0.52 9.85 -14.37
CA LEU A 140 0.59 10.90 -15.39
C LEU A 140 0.12 12.25 -14.86
N TYR A 141 -0.98 12.29 -14.13
CA TYR A 141 -1.49 13.51 -13.50
C TYR A 141 -0.50 14.11 -12.48
N ARG A 142 0.20 13.26 -11.72
CA ARG A 142 1.14 13.69 -10.66
C ARG A 142 2.50 14.15 -11.18
N THR A 143 2.96 13.58 -12.29
CA THR A 143 4.31 13.78 -12.83
C THR A 143 4.70 15.26 -13.03
N PRO A 144 3.89 16.12 -13.64
CA PRO A 144 4.25 17.53 -13.83
C PRO A 144 4.57 18.25 -12.52
N GLY A 145 3.74 18.05 -11.48
CA GLY A 145 3.97 18.68 -10.18
C GLY A 145 5.23 18.21 -9.47
N ILE A 146 5.64 16.96 -9.69
CA ILE A 146 6.89 16.41 -9.13
C ILE A 146 8.10 16.99 -9.88
N ILE A 147 8.05 17.07 -11.20
CA ILE A 147 9.13 17.65 -12.01
C ILE A 147 9.36 19.10 -11.60
N VAL A 148 8.31 19.91 -11.55
CA VAL A 148 8.41 21.32 -11.14
C VAL A 148 9.01 21.45 -9.74
N SER A 149 8.56 20.65 -8.77
CA SER A 149 9.09 20.71 -7.40
C SER A 149 10.56 20.30 -7.29
N ASN A 150 11.05 19.45 -8.18
CA ASN A 150 12.46 19.04 -8.20
C ASN A 150 13.37 20.05 -8.95
N CYS A 151 12.81 20.83 -9.89
CA CYS A 151 13.56 21.88 -10.59
C CYS A 151 13.75 23.15 -9.77
N ILE A 152 12.95 23.35 -8.70
CA ILE A 152 12.99 24.55 -7.85
C ILE A 152 13.91 24.35 -6.62
N ARG A 153 14.42 23.15 -6.40
CA ARG A 153 15.39 22.83 -5.34
C ARG A 153 16.82 22.88 -5.87
#